data_44e35511f23180dfc4deb0ffd4763c59
#
_entry.id   44e35511f23180dfc4deb0ffd4763c59
#
_cell.length_a   1.000
_cell.length_b   1.000
_cell.length_c   1.000
_cell.angle_alpha   90.00
_cell.angle_beta   90.00
_cell.angle_gamma   90.00
#
_symmetry.space_group_name_H-M   'P 1'
#
loop_
_entity.id
_entity.type
_entity.pdbx_description
1 polymer ?
#
loop_
_entity_poly.entity_id
_entity_poly.type
_entity_poly.pdbx_seq_one_letter_code
_entity_poly.pdbx_strand_id
1 'polypeptide(L)'
;HAMGVVVGETAVIGDGCTIYQGVTLGGTSLYKGAKRHPTLGKDVVVSAGAKVLGGFEVGDGAKIGSNAVVIKPVPAGATAVGIPARIIPSKKGESADVTEASPKFTAYGITQEDDPVSQALRGLIDSASGQEHQIALLWKAIETLSAQQHTPGCVPGDAARQEHFEADKLN
;
A
#
# COMPACT_ATOMS: atom_id res chain seq x y z
N HIS A 1 4.40 17.04 -21.10
CA HIS A 1 3.21 17.22 -21.92
C HIS A 1 2.29 18.35 -21.44
N ALA A 2 2.16 18.63 -20.18
CA ALA A 2 1.38 19.72 -19.54
C ALA A 2 -0.06 19.96 -20.08
N MET A 3 -0.58 19.04 -20.89
CA MET A 3 -1.90 19.18 -21.50
C MET A 3 -3.00 19.02 -20.43
N GLY A 4 -3.95 19.97 -20.38
CA GLY A 4 -5.08 19.91 -19.47
C GLY A 4 -4.72 20.08 -17.98
N VAL A 5 -3.54 20.59 -17.66
CA VAL A 5 -3.17 20.92 -16.28
C VAL A 5 -3.83 22.24 -15.88
N VAL A 6 -4.52 22.23 -14.75
CA VAL A 6 -5.15 23.39 -14.16
C VAL A 6 -4.55 23.69 -12.80
N VAL A 7 -3.98 24.86 -12.63
CA VAL A 7 -3.39 25.31 -11.37
C VAL A 7 -4.19 26.50 -10.84
N GLY A 8 -4.73 26.34 -9.66
CA GLY A 8 -5.54 27.39 -9.02
C GLY A 8 -4.68 28.59 -8.58
N GLU A 9 -5.29 29.74 -8.53
CA GLU A 9 -4.67 31.06 -8.25
C GLU A 9 -3.79 31.10 -7.00
N THR A 10 -4.20 30.43 -5.92
CA THR A 10 -3.47 30.42 -4.64
C THR A 10 -2.71 29.12 -4.39
N ALA A 11 -2.55 28.28 -5.43
CA ALA A 11 -1.73 27.08 -5.32
C ALA A 11 -0.25 27.45 -5.16
N VAL A 12 0.45 26.66 -4.34
CA VAL A 12 1.90 26.78 -4.17
C VAL A 12 2.51 25.43 -4.57
N ILE A 13 3.57 25.46 -5.35
CA ILE A 13 4.26 24.27 -5.83
C ILE A 13 5.72 24.38 -5.39
N GLY A 14 6.17 23.42 -4.57
CA GLY A 14 7.55 23.33 -4.13
C GLY A 14 8.52 22.88 -5.24
N ASP A 15 9.81 22.96 -4.94
CA ASP A 15 10.85 22.56 -5.87
C ASP A 15 10.83 21.05 -6.16
N GLY A 16 11.26 20.64 -7.35
CA GLY A 16 11.38 19.25 -7.74
C GLY A 16 10.05 18.52 -8.00
N CYS A 17 8.90 19.21 -7.92
CA CYS A 17 7.61 18.59 -8.18
C CYS A 17 7.45 18.10 -9.61
N THR A 18 6.87 16.91 -9.78
CA THR A 18 6.50 16.35 -11.07
C THR A 18 4.99 16.34 -11.23
N ILE A 19 4.47 17.02 -12.25
CA ILE A 19 3.03 17.13 -12.51
C ILE A 19 2.73 16.58 -13.89
N TYR A 20 1.88 15.57 -13.96
CA TYR A 20 1.47 14.94 -15.20
C TYR A 20 0.24 15.64 -15.84
N GLN A 21 -0.11 15.22 -17.03
CA GLN A 21 -1.25 15.74 -17.79
C GLN A 21 -2.59 15.57 -17.05
N GLY A 22 -3.51 16.51 -17.29
CA GLY A 22 -4.88 16.46 -16.75
C GLY A 22 -5.00 16.66 -15.24
N VAL A 23 -3.92 17.03 -14.57
CA VAL A 23 -3.92 17.34 -13.13
C VAL A 23 -4.68 18.62 -12.87
N THR A 24 -5.44 18.64 -11.75
CA THR A 24 -6.09 19.85 -11.25
C THR A 24 -5.66 20.12 -9.82
N LEU A 25 -5.04 21.27 -9.60
CA LEU A 25 -4.80 21.85 -8.27
C LEU A 25 -5.87 22.89 -8.01
N GLY A 26 -7.01 22.44 -7.51
CA GLY A 26 -8.25 23.20 -7.41
C GLY A 26 -8.63 23.59 -5.99
N GLY A 27 -9.66 24.41 -5.88
CA GLY A 27 -10.25 24.81 -4.62
C GLY A 27 -11.64 24.23 -4.44
N THR A 28 -12.06 24.08 -3.19
CA THR A 28 -13.42 23.66 -2.81
C THR A 28 -14.28 24.83 -2.32
N SER A 29 -13.66 25.98 -2.05
CA SER A 29 -14.37 27.18 -1.55
C SER A 29 -14.45 28.27 -2.61
N LEU A 30 -15.58 28.95 -2.66
CA LEU A 30 -15.82 30.09 -3.55
C LEU A 30 -15.42 31.44 -2.94
N TYR A 31 -15.01 31.47 -1.66
CA TYR A 31 -14.65 32.71 -0.98
C TYR A 31 -13.32 33.25 -1.54
N LYS A 32 -13.36 34.51 -2.03
CA LYS A 32 -12.18 35.24 -2.47
C LYS A 32 -11.33 35.65 -1.27
N GLY A 33 -10.00 35.55 -1.39
CA GLY A 33 -9.05 35.99 -0.37
C GLY A 33 -8.60 34.93 0.64
N ALA A 34 -9.27 33.78 0.72
CA ALA A 34 -8.79 32.66 1.54
C ALA A 34 -7.88 31.72 0.73
N LYS A 35 -6.93 31.09 1.39
CA LYS A 35 -6.12 30.00 0.82
C LYS A 35 -7.05 28.82 0.47
N ARG A 36 -7.41 28.66 -0.78
CA ARG A 36 -8.37 27.65 -1.26
C ARG A 36 -7.77 26.57 -2.15
N HIS A 37 -6.54 26.75 -2.60
CA HIS A 37 -5.83 25.81 -3.46
C HIS A 37 -4.67 25.16 -2.71
N PRO A 38 -4.25 23.94 -3.09
CA PRO A 38 -3.27 23.18 -2.34
C PRO A 38 -1.87 23.80 -2.36
N THR A 39 -1.10 23.45 -1.33
CA THR A 39 0.34 23.66 -1.27
C THR A 39 1.02 22.32 -1.45
N LEU A 40 1.82 22.17 -2.49
CA LEU A 40 2.67 21.02 -2.69
C LEU A 40 4.04 21.32 -2.08
N GLY A 41 4.55 20.39 -1.25
CA GLY A 41 5.91 20.40 -0.75
C GLY A 41 6.94 20.12 -1.83
N LYS A 42 8.16 19.79 -1.44
CA LYS A 42 9.24 19.47 -2.37
C LYS A 42 9.10 18.04 -2.89
N ASP A 43 9.57 17.80 -4.11
CA ASP A 43 9.65 16.47 -4.74
C ASP A 43 8.32 15.70 -4.78
N VAL A 44 7.20 16.41 -4.77
CA VAL A 44 5.86 15.80 -4.85
C VAL A 44 5.58 15.33 -6.27
N VAL A 45 5.08 14.10 -6.42
CA VAL A 45 4.65 13.55 -7.70
C VAL A 45 3.13 13.53 -7.78
N VAL A 46 2.56 14.24 -8.75
CA VAL A 46 1.12 14.25 -9.02
C VAL A 46 0.86 13.58 -10.36
N SER A 47 0.36 12.35 -10.32
CA SER A 47 0.16 11.52 -11.50
C SER A 47 -1.02 11.97 -12.36
N ALA A 48 -1.10 11.42 -13.58
CA ALA A 48 -2.04 11.84 -14.61
C ALA A 48 -3.51 11.86 -14.13
N GLY A 49 -4.21 12.92 -14.47
CA GLY A 49 -5.63 13.07 -14.17
C GLY A 49 -5.99 13.31 -12.71
N ALA A 50 -5.03 13.32 -11.79
CA ALA A 50 -5.30 13.53 -10.37
C ALA A 50 -5.91 14.90 -10.07
N LYS A 51 -6.79 14.95 -9.09
CA LYS A 51 -7.46 16.16 -8.62
C LYS A 51 -7.11 16.39 -7.15
N VAL A 52 -6.40 17.48 -6.86
CA VAL A 52 -6.08 17.90 -5.49
C VAL A 52 -6.90 19.13 -5.20
N LEU A 53 -7.91 18.98 -4.34
CA LEU A 53 -8.98 19.96 -4.17
C LEU A 53 -9.06 20.46 -2.72
N GLY A 54 -8.65 21.70 -2.48
CA GLY A 54 -8.72 22.34 -1.17
C GLY A 54 -7.44 23.06 -0.77
N GLY A 55 -7.52 23.91 0.25
CA GLY A 55 -6.42 24.75 0.75
C GLY A 55 -5.52 24.05 1.78
N PHE A 56 -5.17 22.78 1.57
CA PHE A 56 -4.35 21.98 2.48
C PHE A 56 -2.94 21.74 1.92
N GLU A 57 -2.10 21.13 2.74
CA GLU A 57 -0.73 20.80 2.37
C GLU A 57 -0.59 19.34 1.94
N VAL A 58 0.23 19.13 0.92
CA VAL A 58 0.76 17.84 0.48
C VAL A 58 2.24 17.84 0.83
N GLY A 59 2.64 16.99 1.77
CA GLY A 59 3.99 16.96 2.33
C GLY A 59 5.06 16.55 1.32
N ASP A 60 6.32 16.83 1.67
CA ASP A 60 7.48 16.58 0.82
C ASP A 60 7.57 15.10 0.40
N GLY A 61 7.93 14.86 -0.87
CA GLY A 61 8.07 13.51 -1.41
C GLY A 61 6.78 12.68 -1.49
N ALA A 62 5.62 13.29 -1.23
CA ALA A 62 4.35 12.59 -1.35
C ALA A 62 4.03 12.22 -2.81
N LYS A 63 3.30 11.13 -3.00
CA LYS A 63 2.91 10.62 -4.32
C LYS A 63 1.40 10.56 -4.43
N ILE A 64 0.86 11.23 -5.46
CA ILE A 64 -0.58 11.20 -5.76
C ILE A 64 -0.78 10.31 -6.97
N GLY A 65 -1.53 9.22 -6.80
CA GLY A 65 -1.81 8.24 -7.85
C GLY A 65 -2.68 8.81 -8.97
N SER A 66 -2.65 8.14 -10.13
CA SER A 66 -3.43 8.56 -11.30
C SER A 66 -4.93 8.57 -11.00
N ASN A 67 -5.62 9.62 -11.48
CA ASN A 67 -7.05 9.87 -11.27
C ASN A 67 -7.49 9.91 -9.79
N ALA A 68 -6.57 10.00 -8.84
CA ALA A 68 -6.93 10.16 -7.44
C ALA A 68 -7.60 11.51 -7.17
N VAL A 69 -8.59 11.52 -6.28
CA VAL A 69 -9.26 12.74 -5.84
C VAL A 69 -8.91 13.00 -4.37
N VAL A 70 -7.96 13.89 -4.16
CA VAL A 70 -7.42 14.24 -2.84
C VAL A 70 -8.17 15.44 -2.30
N ILE A 71 -8.78 15.27 -1.13
CA ILE A 71 -9.59 16.30 -0.43
C ILE A 71 -9.15 16.51 1.02
N LYS A 72 -8.02 15.90 1.41
CA LYS A 72 -7.46 15.97 2.76
C LYS A 72 -5.94 16.12 2.68
N PRO A 73 -5.28 16.68 3.73
CA PRO A 73 -3.82 16.77 3.79
C PRO A 73 -3.16 15.40 3.59
N VAL A 74 -2.03 15.39 2.90
CA VAL A 74 -1.22 14.19 2.65
C VAL A 74 0.10 14.33 3.37
N PRO A 75 0.46 13.43 4.30
CA PRO A 75 1.75 13.46 5.00
C PRO A 75 2.95 13.32 4.05
N ALA A 76 4.11 13.80 4.51
CA ALA A 76 5.36 13.65 3.75
C ALA A 76 5.68 12.17 3.46
N GLY A 77 6.11 11.88 2.24
CA GLY A 77 6.45 10.54 1.76
C GLY A 77 5.26 9.58 1.61
N ALA A 78 4.04 9.99 1.97
CA ALA A 78 2.85 9.14 1.84
C ALA A 78 2.36 9.06 0.39
N THR A 79 1.63 7.98 0.09
CA THR A 79 0.98 7.79 -1.20
C THR A 79 -0.54 7.94 -1.06
N ALA A 80 -1.17 8.75 -1.91
CA ALA A 80 -2.61 8.95 -1.94
C ALA A 80 -3.21 8.38 -3.21
N VAL A 81 -4.15 7.42 -3.11
CA VAL A 81 -4.77 6.73 -4.26
C VAL A 81 -6.28 6.57 -4.09
N GLY A 82 -7.01 6.58 -5.20
CA GLY A 82 -8.44 6.31 -5.23
C GLY A 82 -9.34 7.54 -5.21
N ILE A 83 -10.66 7.33 -5.23
CA ILE A 83 -11.72 8.34 -5.26
C ILE A 83 -12.79 7.98 -4.21
N PRO A 84 -12.88 8.71 -3.06
CA PRO A 84 -11.89 9.68 -2.55
C PRO A 84 -10.54 9.02 -2.21
N ALA A 85 -9.46 9.79 -2.26
CA ALA A 85 -8.13 9.28 -2.05
C ALA A 85 -7.93 8.73 -0.62
N ARG A 86 -7.38 7.52 -0.54
CA ARG A 86 -6.89 6.90 0.70
C ARG A 86 -5.41 7.18 0.82
N ILE A 87 -4.97 7.55 2.02
CA ILE A 87 -3.57 7.84 2.31
C ILE A 87 -2.92 6.57 2.83
N ILE A 88 -1.90 6.12 2.12
CA ILE A 88 -1.05 4.99 2.49
C ILE A 88 0.21 5.60 3.09
N PRO A 89 0.46 5.46 4.41
CA PRO A 89 1.66 6.03 5.02
C PRO A 89 2.91 5.35 4.46
N SER A 90 3.96 6.13 4.25
CA SER A 90 5.28 5.54 3.97
C SER A 90 5.72 4.74 5.19
N LYS A 91 6.06 3.46 5.00
CA LYS A 91 6.73 2.66 6.05
C LYS A 91 8.13 3.23 6.29
N LYS A 92 8.23 4.27 7.13
CA LYS A 92 9.50 4.78 7.62
C LYS A 92 9.89 3.91 8.81
N GLY A 93 10.64 2.83 8.55
CA GLY A 93 11.10 1.98 9.63
C GLY A 93 11.70 0.67 9.13
N GLU A 94 12.64 0.77 8.21
CA GLU A 94 13.77 -0.15 8.10
C GLU A 94 14.80 0.59 7.27
N SER A 95 15.91 0.92 7.93
CA SER A 95 17.11 1.49 7.34
C SER A 95 17.60 0.56 6.23
N ALA A 96 17.19 0.85 5.00
CA ALA A 96 17.85 0.28 3.85
C ALA A 96 19.20 1.00 3.73
N ASP A 97 20.25 0.23 3.92
CA ASP A 97 21.62 0.53 3.56
C ASP A 97 21.65 1.23 2.20
N VAL A 98 22.08 2.49 2.20
CA VAL A 98 22.16 3.32 1.00
C VAL A 98 23.40 2.89 0.23
N THR A 99 23.29 1.83 -0.55
CA THR A 99 24.15 1.65 -1.71
C THR A 99 23.58 2.52 -2.83
N GLU A 100 24.41 3.43 -3.32
CA GLU A 100 24.15 4.38 -4.40
C GLU A 100 23.48 3.71 -5.61
N ALA A 101 22.15 3.77 -5.67
CA ALA A 101 21.41 3.47 -6.87
C ALA A 101 20.65 4.74 -7.26
N SER A 102 20.96 5.25 -8.45
CA SER A 102 20.27 6.36 -9.10
C SER A 102 18.77 6.34 -8.83
N PRO A 103 18.09 7.49 -8.63
CA PRO A 103 16.67 7.52 -8.38
C PRO A 103 15.95 6.80 -9.53
N LYS A 104 15.47 5.61 -9.27
CA LYS A 104 14.68 4.86 -10.25
C LYS A 104 13.41 5.65 -10.51
N PHE A 105 13.33 6.27 -11.68
CA PHE A 105 12.10 6.88 -12.16
C PHE A 105 11.01 5.82 -12.15
N THR A 106 10.05 5.96 -11.28
CA THR A 106 8.88 5.09 -11.22
C THR A 106 7.73 5.82 -11.88
N ALA A 107 7.39 5.42 -13.09
CA ALA A 107 6.23 5.97 -13.78
C ALA A 107 4.98 5.75 -12.90
N TYR A 108 4.19 6.81 -12.71
CA TYR A 108 2.96 6.81 -11.91
C TYR A 108 3.11 6.56 -10.40
N GLY A 109 4.34 6.56 -9.85
CA GLY A 109 4.55 6.49 -8.39
C GLY A 109 4.13 5.19 -7.70
N ILE A 110 3.87 4.12 -8.47
CA ILE A 110 3.51 2.81 -7.94
C ILE A 110 4.73 1.91 -8.05
N THR A 111 5.27 1.47 -6.92
CA THR A 111 6.27 0.40 -6.87
C THR A 111 5.56 -0.95 -6.84
N GLN A 112 6.18 -2.01 -7.37
CA GLN A 112 5.60 -3.37 -7.36
C GLN A 112 5.31 -3.88 -5.93
N GLU A 113 5.90 -3.26 -4.91
CA GLU A 113 5.67 -3.61 -3.51
C GLU A 113 4.42 -2.97 -2.91
N ASP A 114 3.85 -1.95 -3.56
CA ASP A 114 2.69 -1.19 -3.08
C ASP A 114 1.37 -1.66 -3.71
N ASP A 115 1.37 -2.75 -4.49
CA ASP A 115 0.15 -3.29 -5.06
C ASP A 115 -0.77 -3.87 -3.96
N PRO A 116 -1.98 -3.32 -3.75
CA PRO A 116 -2.91 -3.80 -2.73
C PRO A 116 -3.28 -5.27 -2.86
N VAL A 117 -3.28 -5.80 -4.08
CA VAL A 117 -3.58 -7.21 -4.36
C VAL A 117 -2.43 -8.09 -3.88
N SER A 118 -1.19 -7.70 -4.17
CA SER A 118 0.01 -8.41 -3.69
C SER A 118 0.11 -8.39 -2.17
N GLN A 119 -0.25 -7.29 -1.52
CA GLN A 119 -0.30 -7.21 -0.05
C GLN A 119 -1.40 -8.10 0.54
N ALA A 120 -2.59 -8.13 -0.06
CA ALA A 120 -3.67 -9.00 0.37
C ALA A 120 -3.31 -10.48 0.21
N LEU A 121 -2.67 -10.86 -0.90
CA LEU A 121 -2.19 -12.22 -1.14
C LEU A 121 -1.12 -12.64 -0.13
N ARG A 122 -0.15 -11.78 0.17
CA ARG A 122 0.84 -12.07 1.22
C ARG A 122 0.19 -12.27 2.58
N GLY A 123 -0.77 -11.41 2.95
CA GLY A 123 -1.54 -11.57 4.19
C GLY A 123 -2.32 -12.88 4.27
N LEU A 124 -2.86 -13.37 3.15
CA LEU A 124 -3.52 -14.66 3.07
C LEU A 124 -2.53 -15.83 3.21
N ILE A 125 -1.38 -15.74 2.56
CA ILE A 125 -0.32 -16.76 2.66
C ILE A 125 0.20 -16.85 4.09
N ASP A 126 0.47 -15.71 4.75
CA ASP A 126 0.91 -15.67 6.15
C ASP A 126 -0.15 -16.24 7.10
N SER A 127 -1.43 -15.95 6.84
CA SER A 127 -2.54 -16.53 7.61
C SER A 127 -2.65 -18.04 7.42
N ALA A 128 -2.51 -18.54 6.20
CA ALA A 128 -2.54 -19.96 5.91
C ALA A 128 -1.39 -20.72 6.58
N SER A 129 -0.16 -20.20 6.51
CA SER A 129 1.00 -20.79 7.17
C SER A 129 0.86 -20.80 8.70
N GLY A 130 0.25 -19.75 9.28
CA GLY A 130 -0.07 -19.69 10.69
C GLY A 130 -1.08 -20.77 11.11
N GLN A 131 -2.09 -21.04 10.29
CA GLN A 131 -3.07 -22.09 10.54
C GLN A 131 -2.45 -23.49 10.46
N GLU A 132 -1.57 -23.76 9.50
CA GLU A 132 -0.85 -25.01 9.40
C GLU A 132 0.01 -25.27 10.65
N HIS A 133 0.68 -24.25 11.15
CA HIS A 133 1.46 -24.36 12.38
C HIS A 133 0.57 -24.70 13.60
N GLN A 134 -0.59 -24.06 13.73
CA GLN A 134 -1.56 -24.35 14.80
C GLN A 134 -2.10 -25.79 14.69
N ILE A 135 -2.42 -26.24 13.49
CA ILE A 135 -2.87 -27.63 13.24
C ILE A 135 -1.78 -28.61 13.66
N ALA A 136 -0.52 -28.37 13.30
CA ALA A 136 0.59 -29.24 13.70
C ALA A 136 0.76 -29.31 15.23
N LEU A 137 0.60 -28.18 15.94
CA LEU A 137 0.63 -28.16 17.40
C LEU A 137 -0.55 -28.95 18.03
N LEU A 138 -1.74 -28.84 17.46
CA LEU A 138 -2.91 -29.58 17.92
C LEU A 138 -2.74 -31.09 17.69
N TRP A 139 -2.20 -31.49 16.55
CA TRP A 139 -1.89 -32.90 16.29
C TRP A 139 -0.89 -33.45 17.30
N LYS A 140 0.18 -32.72 17.58
CA LYS A 140 1.16 -33.08 18.60
C LYS A 140 0.56 -33.20 20.00
N ALA A 141 -0.37 -32.32 20.35
CA ALA A 141 -1.09 -32.38 21.61
C ALA A 141 -2.01 -33.63 21.69
N ILE A 142 -2.70 -33.96 20.60
CA ILE A 142 -3.54 -35.16 20.49
C ILE A 142 -2.71 -36.43 20.63
N GLU A 143 -1.56 -36.49 19.95
CA GLU A 143 -0.65 -37.63 20.07
C GLU A 143 -0.14 -37.81 21.50
N THR A 144 0.22 -36.72 22.20
CA THR A 144 0.67 -36.82 23.59
C THR A 144 -0.44 -37.25 24.52
N LEU A 145 -1.68 -36.78 24.31
CA LEU A 145 -2.85 -37.21 25.10
C LEU A 145 -3.23 -38.68 24.83
N SER A 146 -3.15 -39.12 23.55
CA SER A 146 -3.42 -40.53 23.22
C SER A 146 -2.38 -41.47 23.77
N ALA A 147 -1.11 -41.06 23.83
CA ALA A 147 -0.04 -41.82 24.46
C ALA A 147 -0.19 -41.93 25.98
N GLN A 148 -0.81 -40.95 26.65
CA GLN A 148 -1.10 -40.99 28.07
C GLN A 148 -2.35 -41.83 28.43
N GLN A 149 -3.22 -42.11 27.46
CA GLN A 149 -4.42 -42.94 27.65
C GLN A 149 -4.23 -44.38 27.18
N HIS A 150 -3.03 -44.94 27.28
CA HIS A 150 -2.77 -46.32 26.89
C HIS A 150 -3.52 -47.31 27.80
N THR A 151 -4.78 -47.55 27.47
CA THR A 151 -5.46 -48.82 27.80
C THR A 151 -5.29 -49.78 26.64
N PRO A 152 -4.82 -51.04 26.87
CA PRO A 152 -4.53 -51.95 25.78
C PRO A 152 -5.84 -52.49 25.21
N GLY A 153 -6.16 -52.16 23.97
CA GLY A 153 -7.21 -52.83 23.22
C GLY A 153 -8.12 -51.95 22.36
N CYS A 154 -7.58 -51.30 21.36
CA CYS A 154 -8.29 -50.99 20.13
C CYS A 154 -7.34 -50.58 19.06
N VAL A 155 -7.23 -51.35 17.99
CA VAL A 155 -6.43 -51.02 16.80
C VAL A 155 -7.34 -50.19 15.89
N PRO A 156 -7.04 -48.93 15.58
CA PRO A 156 -7.69 -48.21 14.50
C PRO A 156 -6.97 -48.58 13.18
N GLY A 157 -7.77 -49.02 12.23
CA GLY A 157 -7.33 -49.37 10.90
C GLY A 157 -6.77 -48.16 10.12
N ASP A 158 -5.89 -48.50 9.18
CA ASP A 158 -5.35 -47.67 8.12
C ASP A 158 -6.39 -46.75 7.47
N ALA A 159 -6.09 -45.46 7.47
CA ALA A 159 -6.29 -44.54 6.33
C ALA A 159 -6.26 -43.07 6.73
N ALA A 160 -5.12 -42.45 6.64
CA ALA A 160 -5.05 -41.04 6.28
C ALA A 160 -3.83 -40.84 5.39
N ARG A 161 -4.08 -40.95 4.09
CA ARG A 161 -3.13 -40.56 3.05
C ARG A 161 -2.94 -39.06 3.18
N GLN A 162 -1.81 -38.63 3.66
CA GLN A 162 -1.39 -37.23 3.67
C GLN A 162 -1.21 -36.79 2.21
N GLU A 163 -2.11 -35.96 1.70
CA GLU A 163 -1.86 -35.19 0.50
C GLU A 163 -0.95 -34.01 0.89
N HIS A 164 0.32 -34.13 0.58
CA HIS A 164 1.29 -33.07 0.73
C HIS A 164 1.04 -32.04 -0.38
N PHE A 165 0.62 -30.84 0.01
CA PHE A 165 0.45 -29.74 -0.92
C PHE A 165 1.84 -29.18 -1.28
N GLU A 166 2.30 -29.47 -2.49
CA GLU A 166 3.53 -28.90 -3.04
C GLU A 166 3.25 -27.51 -3.62
N ALA A 167 3.63 -26.47 -2.90
CA ALA A 167 3.49 -25.08 -3.34
C ALA A 167 4.40 -24.68 -4.52
N ASP A 168 5.35 -25.55 -4.92
CA ASP A 168 6.36 -25.28 -5.96
C ASP A 168 5.85 -25.40 -7.41
N LYS A 169 4.60 -25.74 -7.64
CA LYS A 169 4.05 -25.94 -9.00
C LYS A 169 3.28 -24.77 -9.58
N LEU A 170 3.33 -23.59 -8.92
CA LEU A 170 2.66 -22.38 -9.39
C LEU A 170 3.69 -21.30 -9.80
N ASN A 171 4.60 -21.64 -10.71
CA ASN A 171 5.40 -20.70 -11.48
C ASN A 171 5.03 -20.75 -12.95
#